data_a5bf18488459e4f9942ef4e6dd891e2c
#
_entry.id   a5bf18488459e4f9942ef4e6dd891e2c
#
_cell.length_a   1.000
_cell.length_b   1.000
_cell.length_c   1.000
_cell.angle_alpha   90.00
_cell.angle_beta   90.00
_cell.angle_gamma   90.00
#
_symmetry.space_group_name_H-M   'P 1'
#
loop_
_entity.id
_entity.type
_entity.pdbx_description
1 polymer ?
#
loop_
_entity_poly.entity_id
_entity_poly.type
_entity_poly.pdbx_seq_one_letter_code
_entity_poly.pdbx_strand_id
1 'polypeptide(L)'
;MGNAALLHRYGFTELDNQYDIVNIDLALVTKRCTSIFSSRHTRARVSLWRNLGYSGCTIQDTEYFEIAYDGEPQLELLILLYIINLKPDVYDKLICVAHDFVSDEEHATICNVVKFVKTTSSNQNFEVNGLEKLPDVKKLLHSESICSTLLSLADMRESLYGSSTLEDDEKELQACCIVNERKLYHSLVLRVSERRILHRLRKFASRGSKAKKRKHP
;
A
#
# COMPACT_ATOMS: atom_id res chain seq x y z
N MET A 1 -5.83 -11.79 14.37
CA MET A 1 -4.83 -12.50 13.52
C MET A 1 -5.49 -12.79 12.19
N GLY A 2 -4.82 -12.49 11.07
CA GLY A 2 -5.36 -12.74 9.72
C GLY A 2 -5.35 -14.22 9.33
N ASN A 3 -6.15 -14.55 8.32
CA ASN A 3 -6.37 -15.93 7.86
C ASN A 3 -5.09 -16.64 7.40
N ALA A 4 -4.17 -15.94 6.76
CA ALA A 4 -2.88 -16.52 6.38
C ALA A 4 -2.11 -17.05 7.60
N ALA A 5 -2.09 -16.29 8.69
CA ALA A 5 -1.44 -16.69 9.93
C ALA A 5 -2.23 -17.76 10.70
N LEU A 6 -3.58 -17.70 10.69
CA LEU A 6 -4.44 -18.75 11.26
C LEU A 6 -4.23 -20.07 10.53
N LEU A 7 -4.22 -20.06 9.21
CA LEU A 7 -4.00 -21.25 8.40
C LEU A 7 -2.61 -21.85 8.63
N HIS A 8 -1.58 -20.98 8.64
CA HIS A 8 -0.19 -21.45 8.85
C HIS A 8 0.03 -22.06 10.24
N ARG A 9 -0.51 -21.43 11.30
CA ARG A 9 -0.24 -21.86 12.69
C ARG A 9 -1.19 -22.92 13.19
N TYR A 10 -2.46 -22.87 12.80
CA TYR A 10 -3.53 -23.67 13.39
C TYR A 10 -4.29 -24.52 12.37
N GLY A 11 -4.06 -24.33 11.07
CA GLY A 11 -4.67 -25.12 10.01
C GLY A 11 -6.15 -24.85 9.77
N PHE A 12 -6.64 -23.64 10.12
CA PHE A 12 -8.00 -23.21 9.83
C PHE A 12 -8.04 -21.74 9.37
N THR A 13 -9.18 -21.33 8.84
CA THR A 13 -9.48 -19.93 8.46
C THR A 13 -10.87 -19.55 8.96
N GLU A 14 -11.13 -18.25 9.09
CA GLU A 14 -12.41 -17.70 9.49
C GLU A 14 -13.03 -16.91 8.32
N LEU A 15 -14.32 -17.10 8.10
CA LEU A 15 -15.06 -16.26 7.16
C LEU A 15 -15.15 -14.82 7.67
N ASP A 16 -14.99 -13.86 6.75
CA ASP A 16 -15.11 -12.42 7.03
C ASP A 16 -14.20 -11.92 8.19
N ASN A 17 -13.02 -12.52 8.33
CA ASN A 17 -12.05 -12.13 9.34
C ASN A 17 -11.58 -10.68 9.15
N GLN A 18 -11.94 -9.78 10.08
CA GLN A 18 -11.60 -8.35 10.02
C GLN A 18 -10.10 -8.05 10.22
N TYR A 19 -9.32 -9.06 10.65
CA TYR A 19 -7.87 -8.95 10.79
C TYR A 19 -7.11 -9.44 9.57
N ASP A 20 -7.83 -9.77 8.48
CA ASP A 20 -7.18 -10.17 7.23
C ASP A 20 -6.46 -9.00 6.58
N ILE A 21 -5.36 -9.32 5.94
CA ILE A 21 -4.50 -8.39 5.20
C ILE A 21 -4.11 -9.02 3.87
N VAL A 22 -3.71 -8.17 2.92
CA VAL A 22 -3.03 -8.60 1.69
C VAL A 22 -1.64 -7.99 1.64
N ASN A 23 -0.64 -8.81 1.35
CA ASN A 23 0.73 -8.35 1.20
C ASN A 23 1.02 -7.96 -0.25
N ILE A 24 1.63 -6.79 -0.42
CA ILE A 24 2.19 -6.30 -1.69
C ILE A 24 3.71 -6.27 -1.54
N ASP A 25 4.40 -7.17 -2.22
CA ASP A 25 5.86 -7.26 -2.14
C ASP A 25 6.53 -6.02 -2.75
N LEU A 26 7.62 -5.56 -2.16
CA LEU A 26 8.44 -4.47 -2.70
C LEU A 26 8.94 -4.80 -4.11
N ALA A 27 9.18 -6.08 -4.42
CA ALA A 27 9.53 -6.52 -5.76
C ALA A 27 8.41 -6.20 -6.78
N LEU A 28 7.14 -6.40 -6.40
CA LEU A 28 5.98 -6.07 -7.23
C LEU A 28 5.86 -4.56 -7.46
N VAL A 29 6.05 -3.76 -6.38
CA VAL A 29 6.09 -2.30 -6.46
C VAL A 29 7.19 -1.83 -7.39
N THR A 30 8.41 -2.36 -7.22
CA THR A 30 9.56 -2.03 -8.06
C THR A 30 9.32 -2.39 -9.52
N LYS A 31 8.79 -3.59 -9.80
CA LYS A 31 8.41 -4.04 -11.15
C LYS A 31 7.41 -3.07 -11.79
N ARG A 32 6.38 -2.65 -11.07
CA ARG A 32 5.39 -1.69 -11.57
C ARG A 32 6.03 -0.33 -11.84
N CYS A 33 6.83 0.18 -10.91
CA CYS A 33 7.45 1.49 -11.05
C CYS A 33 8.50 1.53 -12.18
N THR A 34 9.25 0.44 -12.41
CA THR A 34 10.21 0.35 -13.52
C THR A 34 9.54 0.24 -14.89
N SER A 35 8.26 -0.10 -14.97
CA SER A 35 7.50 -0.02 -16.22
C SER A 35 7.12 1.42 -16.62
N ILE A 36 7.19 2.36 -15.67
CA ILE A 36 6.87 3.79 -15.91
C ILE A 36 8.16 4.62 -15.95
N PHE A 37 9.09 4.32 -15.04
CA PHE A 37 10.33 5.04 -14.83
C PHE A 37 11.53 4.12 -15.14
N SER A 38 12.72 4.70 -15.31
CA SER A 38 13.93 3.87 -15.44
C SER A 38 14.25 3.10 -14.16
N SER A 39 14.93 1.96 -14.29
CA SER A 39 15.38 1.17 -13.13
C SER A 39 16.33 1.96 -12.20
N ARG A 40 17.15 2.88 -12.78
CA ARG A 40 18.04 3.76 -11.99
C ARG A 40 17.22 4.74 -11.16
N HIS A 41 16.20 5.35 -11.74
CA HIS A 41 15.27 6.25 -11.05
C HIS A 41 14.57 5.55 -9.88
N THR A 42 13.99 4.40 -10.13
CA THR A 42 13.26 3.64 -9.10
C THR A 42 14.18 3.23 -7.95
N ARG A 43 15.37 2.68 -8.25
CA ARG A 43 16.35 2.27 -7.22
C ARG A 43 16.83 3.43 -6.35
N ALA A 44 17.14 4.58 -6.94
CA ALA A 44 17.59 5.75 -6.18
C ALA A 44 16.52 6.21 -5.18
N ARG A 45 15.23 6.18 -5.57
CA ARG A 45 14.13 6.59 -4.72
C ARG A 45 13.78 5.57 -3.63
N VAL A 46 13.87 4.28 -3.92
CA VAL A 46 13.76 3.22 -2.90
C VAL A 46 14.90 3.35 -1.88
N SER A 47 16.13 3.63 -2.34
CA SER A 47 17.26 3.86 -1.43
C SER A 47 17.03 5.08 -0.52
N LEU A 48 16.55 6.20 -1.08
CA LEU A 48 16.20 7.37 -0.27
C LEU A 48 15.11 7.05 0.75
N TRP A 49 14.05 6.34 0.34
CA TRP A 49 12.96 5.93 1.24
C TRP A 49 13.49 5.11 2.43
N ARG A 50 14.40 4.15 2.19
CA ARG A 50 15.06 3.40 3.27
C ARG A 50 15.94 4.29 4.16
N ASN A 51 16.70 5.22 3.57
CA ASN A 51 17.55 6.15 4.32
C ASN A 51 16.73 7.12 5.21
N LEU A 52 15.46 7.33 4.89
CA LEU A 52 14.53 8.07 5.73
C LEU A 52 13.95 7.23 6.88
N GLY A 53 14.46 6.02 7.12
CA GLY A 53 14.02 5.15 8.20
C GLY A 53 12.75 4.36 7.92
N TYR A 54 12.24 4.37 6.66
CA TYR A 54 11.10 3.56 6.30
C TYR A 54 11.54 2.17 5.85
N SER A 55 10.81 1.16 6.29
CA SER A 55 10.93 -0.21 5.80
C SER A 55 9.55 -0.83 5.64
N GLY A 56 9.43 -1.75 4.69
CA GLY A 56 8.27 -2.65 4.64
C GLY A 56 8.37 -3.69 5.77
N CYS A 57 7.28 -4.38 6.04
CA CYS A 57 7.35 -5.60 6.85
C CYS A 57 8.27 -6.62 6.17
N THR A 58 8.93 -7.49 6.94
CA THR A 58 9.83 -8.51 6.39
C THR A 58 9.39 -9.91 6.79
N ILE A 59 9.29 -10.79 5.79
CA ILE A 59 9.16 -12.24 6.00
C ILE A 59 10.22 -12.91 5.12
N GLN A 60 11.09 -13.75 5.72
CA GLN A 60 12.13 -14.49 4.98
C GLN A 60 12.93 -13.60 4.02
N ASP A 61 13.41 -12.46 4.51
CA ASP A 61 14.19 -11.44 3.77
C ASP A 61 13.43 -10.73 2.62
N THR A 62 12.12 -10.92 2.49
CA THR A 62 11.28 -10.24 1.50
C THR A 62 10.54 -9.08 2.16
N GLU A 63 10.80 -7.85 1.70
CA GLU A 63 10.04 -6.67 2.14
C GLU A 63 8.66 -6.63 1.46
N TYR A 64 7.61 -6.40 2.24
CA TYR A 64 6.24 -6.25 1.76
C TYR A 64 5.50 -5.14 2.50
N PHE A 65 4.37 -4.73 1.95
CA PHE A 65 3.46 -3.76 2.53
C PHE A 65 2.09 -4.39 2.73
N GLU A 66 1.48 -4.10 3.85
CA GLU A 66 0.16 -4.61 4.18
C GLU A 66 -0.94 -3.70 3.63
N ILE A 67 -1.95 -4.33 3.05
CA ILE A 67 -3.23 -3.71 2.74
C ILE A 67 -4.22 -4.24 3.78
N ALA A 68 -4.79 -3.35 4.57
CA ALA A 68 -5.71 -3.70 5.64
C ALA A 68 -7.05 -4.23 5.10
N TYR A 69 -7.83 -4.87 5.97
CA TYR A 69 -9.16 -5.43 5.64
C TYR A 69 -10.09 -4.45 4.92
N ASP A 70 -10.07 -3.18 5.27
CA ASP A 70 -10.87 -2.11 4.65
C ASP A 70 -10.33 -1.62 3.29
N GLY A 71 -9.17 -2.15 2.86
CA GLY A 71 -8.48 -1.80 1.63
C GLY A 71 -7.53 -0.60 1.77
N GLU A 72 -7.30 -0.09 2.99
CA GLU A 72 -6.30 0.95 3.20
C GLU A 72 -4.89 0.38 3.08
N PRO A 73 -4.02 0.99 2.26
CA PRO A 73 -2.61 0.62 2.21
C PRO A 73 -1.85 1.18 3.42
N GLN A 74 -0.81 0.47 3.81
CA GLN A 74 0.15 0.91 4.82
C GLN A 74 0.77 2.25 4.41
N LEU A 75 1.01 3.13 5.38
CA LEU A 75 1.50 4.50 5.13
C LEU A 75 2.86 4.49 4.41
N GLU A 76 3.71 3.55 4.75
CA GLU A 76 5.05 3.35 4.18
C GLU A 76 4.98 3.12 2.67
N LEU A 77 3.99 2.35 2.18
CA LEU A 77 3.74 2.18 0.75
C LEU A 77 3.36 3.51 0.08
N LEU A 78 2.46 4.27 0.69
CA LEU A 78 2.02 5.56 0.14
C LEU A 78 3.19 6.55 0.05
N ILE A 79 4.04 6.61 1.08
CA ILE A 79 5.24 7.45 1.11
C ILE A 79 6.23 7.01 0.02
N LEU A 80 6.47 5.71 -0.12
CA LEU A 80 7.34 5.18 -1.17
C LEU A 80 6.84 5.60 -2.56
N LEU A 81 5.55 5.40 -2.83
CA LEU A 81 4.94 5.79 -4.10
C LEU A 81 5.00 7.30 -4.32
N TYR A 82 4.85 8.11 -3.27
CA TYR A 82 5.02 9.56 -3.34
C TYR A 82 6.45 9.92 -3.74
N ILE A 83 7.46 9.39 -3.07
CA ILE A 83 8.88 9.65 -3.36
C ILE A 83 9.24 9.24 -4.79
N ILE A 84 8.72 8.09 -5.27
CA ILE A 84 8.94 7.61 -6.64
C ILE A 84 8.35 8.58 -7.68
N ASN A 85 7.22 9.21 -7.38
CA ASN A 85 6.53 10.12 -8.29
C ASN A 85 7.00 11.58 -8.18
N LEU A 86 7.94 11.92 -7.29
CA LEU A 86 8.46 13.28 -7.17
C LEU A 86 9.14 13.74 -8.46
N LYS A 87 8.90 15.02 -8.82
CA LYS A 87 9.68 15.69 -9.87
C LYS A 87 11.15 15.80 -9.44
N PRO A 88 12.10 15.83 -10.38
CA PRO A 88 13.54 15.87 -10.05
C PRO A 88 13.92 17.00 -9.10
N ASP A 89 13.46 18.23 -9.36
CA ASP A 89 13.72 19.42 -8.54
C ASP A 89 13.22 19.29 -7.09
N VAL A 90 12.08 18.64 -6.91
CA VAL A 90 11.49 18.39 -5.58
C VAL A 90 12.21 17.23 -4.88
N TYR A 91 12.62 16.21 -5.64
CA TYR A 91 13.39 15.09 -5.13
C TYR A 91 14.77 15.55 -4.62
N ASP A 92 15.46 16.43 -5.36
CA ASP A 92 16.75 16.98 -4.95
C ASP A 92 16.63 17.80 -3.66
N LYS A 93 15.55 18.57 -3.50
CA LYS A 93 15.24 19.26 -2.22
C LYS A 93 15.01 18.27 -1.08
N LEU A 94 14.32 17.16 -1.33
CA LEU A 94 14.10 16.13 -0.30
C LEU A 94 15.42 15.47 0.12
N ILE A 95 16.35 15.22 -0.80
CA ILE A 95 17.68 14.70 -0.48
C ILE A 95 18.42 15.68 0.43
N CYS A 96 18.45 16.97 0.10
CA CYS A 96 19.13 17.99 0.95
C CYS A 96 18.56 17.98 2.37
N VAL A 97 17.24 17.98 2.50
CA VAL A 97 16.57 17.97 3.81
C VAL A 97 16.74 16.64 4.53
N ALA A 98 16.81 15.51 3.82
CA ALA A 98 17.01 14.18 4.41
C ALA A 98 18.35 14.04 5.11
N HIS A 99 19.38 14.76 4.71
CA HIS A 99 20.68 14.80 5.41
C HIS A 99 20.60 15.47 6.80
N ASP A 100 19.62 16.36 7.00
CA ASP A 100 19.41 17.06 8.28
C ASP A 100 18.49 16.25 9.23
N PHE A 101 17.88 15.16 8.76
CA PHE A 101 16.95 14.32 9.53
C PHE A 101 17.61 13.22 10.35
N VAL A 102 18.93 13.23 10.52
CA VAL A 102 19.67 12.27 11.33
C VAL A 102 19.36 12.52 12.81
N SER A 103 18.17 12.19 13.27
CA SER A 103 17.83 12.09 14.68
C SER A 103 17.21 10.71 14.94
N ASP A 104 17.61 10.10 16.07
CA ASP A 104 17.35 8.71 16.46
C ASP A 104 15.87 8.35 16.75
N GLU A 105 14.90 9.20 16.39
CA GLU A 105 13.49 8.97 16.67
C GLU A 105 12.67 8.73 15.39
N GLU A 106 12.16 7.51 15.23
CA GLU A 106 11.31 7.07 14.11
C GLU A 106 10.08 7.98 13.89
N HIS A 107 9.50 8.52 14.96
CA HIS A 107 8.39 9.48 14.93
C HIS A 107 8.78 10.85 14.34
N ALA A 108 10.01 11.30 14.56
CA ALA A 108 10.50 12.56 14.01
C ALA A 108 10.63 12.49 12.49
N THR A 109 11.04 11.35 11.94
CA THR A 109 11.18 11.12 10.50
C THR A 109 9.84 11.18 9.77
N ILE A 110 8.80 10.53 10.31
CA ILE A 110 7.44 10.58 9.78
C ILE A 110 6.92 12.03 9.77
N CYS A 111 7.05 12.75 10.89
CA CYS A 111 6.64 14.15 11.00
C CYS A 111 7.35 15.05 9.97
N ASN A 112 8.63 14.83 9.73
CA ASN A 112 9.44 15.62 8.81
C ASN A 112 9.07 15.36 7.35
N VAL A 113 8.86 14.10 6.95
CA VAL A 113 8.35 13.78 5.60
C VAL A 113 6.94 14.34 5.42
N VAL A 114 6.09 14.27 6.42
CA VAL A 114 4.75 14.88 6.38
C VAL A 114 4.82 16.40 6.20
N LYS A 115 5.69 17.08 6.94
CA LYS A 115 5.94 18.53 6.77
C LYS A 115 6.41 18.84 5.34
N PHE A 116 7.36 18.04 4.83
CA PHE A 116 7.84 18.18 3.45
C PHE A 116 6.73 17.99 2.42
N VAL A 117 5.89 16.95 2.57
CA VAL A 117 4.74 16.71 1.67
C VAL A 117 3.77 17.89 1.70
N LYS A 118 3.50 18.47 2.87
CA LYS A 118 2.63 19.65 3.02
C LYS A 118 3.20 20.88 2.34
N THR A 119 4.48 21.20 2.61
CA THR A 119 5.16 22.38 2.01
C THR A 119 5.25 22.28 0.48
N THR A 120 5.39 21.10 -0.08
CA THR A 120 5.46 20.90 -1.53
C THR A 120 4.08 20.82 -2.21
N SER A 121 3.03 20.52 -1.47
CA SER A 121 1.65 20.41 -1.98
C SER A 121 0.84 21.69 -1.86
N SER A 122 1.24 22.62 -1.01
CA SER A 122 0.56 23.91 -0.79
C SER A 122 1.52 25.07 -1.03
N ASN A 123 1.13 26.00 -1.92
CA ASN A 123 1.77 27.31 -2.04
C ASN A 123 1.41 28.25 -0.86
N GLN A 124 1.02 27.72 0.30
CA GLN A 124 0.59 28.50 1.46
C GLN A 124 1.45 28.19 2.66
N ASN A 125 1.94 29.25 3.32
CA ASN A 125 2.62 29.21 4.61
C ASN A 125 1.65 28.66 5.67
N PHE A 126 1.85 27.42 6.12
CA PHE A 126 1.14 26.84 7.25
C PHE A 126 2.01 26.84 8.49
N GLU A 127 1.56 27.52 9.54
CA GLU A 127 2.11 27.36 10.89
C GLU A 127 1.78 25.96 11.41
N VAL A 128 2.82 25.24 11.85
CA VAL A 128 2.71 23.87 12.33
C VAL A 128 2.51 23.92 13.86
N ASN A 129 1.28 23.93 14.31
CA ASN A 129 0.93 23.68 15.70
C ASN A 129 0.22 22.33 15.82
N GLY A 130 0.93 21.35 16.40
CA GLY A 130 0.35 20.08 16.85
C GLY A 130 0.55 18.88 15.95
N LEU A 131 0.63 17.70 16.56
CA LEU A 131 0.63 16.38 15.91
C LEU A 131 -0.68 16.21 15.10
N GLU A 132 -0.62 16.52 13.81
CA GLU A 132 -1.79 16.36 12.96
C GLU A 132 -2.08 14.88 12.67
N LYS A 133 -3.35 14.54 12.74
CA LYS A 133 -3.88 13.17 12.63
C LYS A 133 -3.43 12.48 11.33
N LEU A 134 -2.91 11.26 11.42
CA LEU A 134 -2.54 10.38 10.31
C LEU A 134 -3.53 10.40 9.10
N PRO A 135 -4.86 10.50 9.29
CA PRO A 135 -5.82 10.59 8.18
C PRO A 135 -5.60 11.74 7.20
N ASP A 136 -5.07 12.88 7.66
CA ASP A 136 -4.87 14.03 6.79
C ASP A 136 -3.64 13.86 5.90
N VAL A 137 -2.62 13.15 6.37
CA VAL A 137 -1.43 12.79 5.57
C VAL A 137 -1.80 11.85 4.44
N LYS A 138 -2.59 10.83 4.71
CA LYS A 138 -3.06 9.89 3.68
C LYS A 138 -3.82 10.60 2.56
N LYS A 139 -4.60 11.64 2.87
CA LYS A 139 -5.28 12.47 1.84
C LYS A 139 -4.30 13.26 0.97
N LEU A 140 -3.22 13.78 1.54
CA LEU A 140 -2.18 14.49 0.78
C LEU A 140 -1.43 13.55 -0.19
N LEU A 141 -1.24 12.29 0.22
CA LEU A 141 -0.59 11.25 -0.58
C LEU A 141 -1.51 10.67 -1.67
N HIS A 142 -2.81 11.02 -1.70
CA HIS A 142 -3.77 10.59 -2.73
C HIS A 142 -3.65 11.42 -4.03
N SER A 143 -2.52 11.33 -4.72
CA SER A 143 -2.38 11.88 -6.07
C SER A 143 -2.90 10.89 -7.13
N GLU A 144 -3.26 11.40 -8.31
CA GLU A 144 -3.74 10.56 -9.42
C GLU A 144 -2.72 9.49 -9.83
N SER A 145 -1.42 9.83 -9.85
CA SER A 145 -0.35 8.91 -10.17
C SER A 145 -0.20 7.80 -9.12
N ILE A 146 -0.33 8.13 -7.83
CA ILE A 146 -0.30 7.13 -6.74
C ILE A 146 -1.52 6.23 -6.84
N CYS A 147 -2.72 6.80 -7.02
CA CYS A 147 -3.95 6.03 -7.18
C CYS A 147 -3.89 5.07 -8.38
N SER A 148 -3.39 5.55 -9.53
CA SER A 148 -3.19 4.71 -10.73
C SER A 148 -2.19 3.57 -10.47
N THR A 149 -1.12 3.85 -9.71
CA THR A 149 -0.15 2.82 -9.34
C THR A 149 -0.77 1.77 -8.40
N LEU A 150 -1.54 2.20 -7.39
CA LEU A 150 -2.25 1.29 -6.48
C LEU A 150 -3.24 0.38 -7.23
N LEU A 151 -4.00 0.92 -8.19
CA LEU A 151 -4.89 0.12 -9.04
C LEU A 151 -4.10 -0.97 -9.80
N SER A 152 -2.99 -0.57 -10.41
CA SER A 152 -2.14 -1.50 -11.13
C SER A 152 -1.49 -2.57 -10.22
N LEU A 153 -1.09 -2.20 -9.01
CA LEU A 153 -0.56 -3.15 -8.01
C LEU A 153 -1.64 -4.14 -7.57
N ALA A 154 -2.90 -3.69 -7.38
CA ALA A 154 -4.01 -4.57 -7.07
C ALA A 154 -4.24 -5.60 -8.20
N ASP A 155 -4.20 -5.17 -9.47
CA ASP A 155 -4.36 -6.06 -10.62
C ASP A 155 -3.20 -7.05 -10.74
N MET A 156 -1.97 -6.58 -10.55
CA MET A 156 -0.78 -7.44 -10.57
C MET A 156 -0.79 -8.47 -9.43
N ARG A 157 -1.22 -8.07 -8.23
CA ARG A 157 -1.32 -8.99 -7.07
C ARG A 157 -2.43 -10.01 -7.30
N GLU A 158 -3.58 -9.58 -7.83
CA GLU A 158 -4.70 -10.48 -8.12
C GLU A 158 -4.37 -11.49 -9.21
N SER A 159 -3.58 -11.12 -10.21
CA SER A 159 -3.16 -12.04 -11.28
C SER A 159 -2.36 -13.25 -10.79
N LEU A 160 -1.80 -13.18 -9.57
CA LEU A 160 -1.09 -14.31 -8.95
C LEU A 160 -2.01 -15.45 -8.50
N TYR A 161 -3.33 -15.20 -8.40
CA TYR A 161 -4.31 -16.25 -8.06
C TYR A 161 -4.77 -17.08 -9.26
N GLY A 162 -4.26 -16.80 -10.46
CA GLY A 162 -4.66 -17.49 -11.68
C GLY A 162 -5.81 -16.79 -12.42
N SER A 163 -6.51 -17.53 -13.27
CA SER A 163 -7.53 -16.99 -14.18
C SER A 163 -8.96 -16.97 -13.61
N SER A 164 -9.22 -17.58 -12.44
CA SER A 164 -10.52 -17.53 -11.78
C SER A 164 -10.89 -16.12 -11.35
N THR A 165 -12.17 -15.80 -11.35
CA THR A 165 -12.67 -14.53 -10.82
C THR A 165 -13.03 -14.65 -9.33
N LEU A 166 -13.31 -13.51 -8.67
CA LEU A 166 -13.82 -13.53 -7.29
C LEU A 166 -15.16 -14.29 -7.22
N GLU A 167 -16.03 -14.07 -8.20
CA GLU A 167 -17.34 -14.73 -8.28
C GLU A 167 -17.21 -16.24 -8.47
N ASP A 168 -16.21 -16.70 -9.24
CA ASP A 168 -15.94 -18.13 -9.41
C ASP A 168 -15.47 -18.76 -8.11
N ASP A 169 -14.52 -18.08 -7.41
CA ASP A 169 -14.02 -18.55 -6.12
C ASP A 169 -15.12 -18.56 -5.04
N GLU A 170 -16.02 -17.58 -5.03
CA GLU A 170 -17.16 -17.54 -4.10
C GLU A 170 -18.17 -18.66 -4.39
N LYS A 171 -18.46 -18.97 -5.65
CA LYS A 171 -19.31 -20.12 -6.02
C LYS A 171 -18.68 -21.44 -5.64
N GLU A 172 -17.38 -21.60 -5.91
CA GLU A 172 -16.62 -22.81 -5.52
C GLU A 172 -16.61 -22.97 -4.00
N LEU A 173 -16.39 -21.89 -3.24
CA LEU A 173 -16.46 -21.90 -1.77
C LEU A 173 -17.82 -22.33 -1.23
N GLN A 174 -18.92 -21.84 -1.84
CA GLN A 174 -20.28 -22.21 -1.45
C GLN A 174 -20.57 -23.68 -1.72
N ALA A 175 -20.02 -24.26 -2.80
CA ALA A 175 -20.18 -25.67 -3.16
C ALA A 175 -19.26 -26.60 -2.39
N CYS A 176 -18.16 -26.08 -1.82
CA CYS A 176 -17.11 -26.87 -1.16
C CYS A 176 -17.57 -27.42 0.18
N CYS A 177 -17.41 -28.72 0.38
CA CYS A 177 -17.72 -29.39 1.65
C CYS A 177 -16.51 -29.39 2.59
N ILE A 178 -16.57 -28.60 3.68
CA ILE A 178 -15.46 -28.50 4.65
C ILE A 178 -15.04 -29.83 5.25
N VAL A 179 -15.95 -30.81 5.38
CA VAL A 179 -15.63 -32.10 5.97
C VAL A 179 -14.77 -32.95 5.04
N ASN A 180 -15.11 -32.95 3.74
CA ASN A 180 -14.45 -33.82 2.74
C ASN A 180 -13.27 -33.11 2.06
N GLU A 181 -13.32 -31.75 1.95
CA GLU A 181 -12.40 -30.93 1.14
C GLU A 181 -11.73 -29.84 1.99
N ARG A 182 -11.40 -30.15 3.23
CA ARG A 182 -10.91 -29.18 4.22
C ARG A 182 -9.79 -28.26 3.68
N LYS A 183 -8.80 -28.82 2.97
CA LYS A 183 -7.69 -28.01 2.41
C LYS A 183 -8.17 -27.04 1.35
N LEU A 184 -9.04 -27.50 0.45
CA LEU A 184 -9.64 -26.66 -0.58
C LEU A 184 -10.48 -25.56 0.05
N TYR A 185 -11.34 -25.89 1.00
CA TYR A 185 -12.18 -24.92 1.72
C TYR A 185 -11.35 -23.78 2.31
N HIS A 186 -10.32 -24.10 3.11
CA HIS A 186 -9.49 -23.06 3.75
C HIS A 186 -8.68 -22.25 2.74
N SER A 187 -8.23 -22.86 1.64
CA SER A 187 -7.56 -22.15 0.56
C SER A 187 -8.50 -21.16 -0.15
N LEU A 188 -9.75 -21.57 -0.38
CA LEU A 188 -10.78 -20.72 -0.97
C LEU A 188 -11.16 -19.56 -0.04
N VAL A 189 -11.36 -19.82 1.26
CA VAL A 189 -11.63 -18.75 2.24
C VAL A 189 -10.54 -17.71 2.22
N LEU A 190 -9.27 -18.11 2.26
CA LEU A 190 -8.13 -17.19 2.19
C LEU A 190 -8.13 -16.40 0.88
N ARG A 191 -8.26 -17.06 -0.26
CA ARG A 191 -8.22 -16.44 -1.59
C ARG A 191 -9.39 -15.45 -1.80
N VAL A 192 -10.61 -15.81 -1.39
CA VAL A 192 -11.80 -14.95 -1.44
C VAL A 192 -11.60 -13.72 -0.55
N SER A 193 -11.09 -13.89 0.67
CA SER A 193 -10.83 -12.79 1.59
C SER A 193 -9.81 -11.81 1.00
N GLU A 194 -8.67 -12.29 0.51
CA GLU A 194 -7.63 -11.46 -0.09
C GLU A 194 -8.14 -10.73 -1.34
N ARG A 195 -8.91 -11.38 -2.22
CA ARG A 195 -9.52 -10.72 -3.40
C ARG A 195 -10.52 -9.62 -3.01
N ARG A 196 -11.31 -9.85 -1.95
CA ARG A 196 -12.22 -8.81 -1.41
C ARG A 196 -11.44 -7.59 -0.90
N ILE A 197 -10.29 -7.80 -0.25
CA ILE A 197 -9.40 -6.71 0.20
C ILE A 197 -8.85 -5.95 -1.02
N LEU A 198 -8.37 -6.64 -2.05
CA LEU A 198 -7.91 -5.99 -3.30
C LEU A 198 -9.03 -5.19 -3.98
N HIS A 199 -10.28 -5.68 -3.96
CA HIS A 199 -11.41 -4.92 -4.45
C HIS A 199 -11.66 -3.64 -3.63
N ARG A 200 -11.50 -3.69 -2.30
CA ARG A 200 -11.59 -2.51 -1.42
C ARG A 200 -10.43 -1.54 -1.68
N LEU A 201 -9.21 -2.02 -1.92
CA LEU A 201 -8.07 -1.19 -2.34
C LEU A 201 -8.36 -0.43 -3.64
N ARG A 202 -8.99 -1.08 -4.63
CA ARG A 202 -9.42 -0.38 -5.85
C ARG A 202 -10.46 0.71 -5.57
N LYS A 203 -11.40 0.46 -4.65
CA LYS A 203 -12.36 1.49 -4.21
C LYS A 203 -11.67 2.65 -3.50
N PHE A 204 -10.69 2.35 -2.62
CA PHE A 204 -9.87 3.34 -1.95
C PHE A 204 -9.14 4.23 -2.97
N ALA A 205 -8.41 3.65 -3.91
CA ALA A 205 -7.70 4.38 -4.96
C ALA A 205 -8.64 5.20 -5.86
N SER A 206 -9.82 4.68 -6.20
CA SER A 206 -10.79 5.39 -7.05
C SER A 206 -11.46 6.61 -6.39
N ARG A 207 -11.55 6.65 -5.06
CA ARG A 207 -12.10 7.81 -4.32
C ARG A 207 -11.20 9.04 -4.46
N GLY A 208 -9.89 8.88 -4.46
CA GLY A 208 -8.93 9.96 -4.63
C GLY A 208 -9.01 10.64 -6.01
N SER A 209 -9.33 9.89 -7.05
CA SER A 209 -9.48 10.39 -8.42
C SER A 209 -10.73 11.27 -8.62
N LYS A 210 -11.84 10.99 -7.90
CA LYS A 210 -13.11 11.71 -8.05
C LYS A 210 -13.16 13.07 -7.33
N ALA A 211 -12.36 13.27 -6.29
CA ALA A 211 -12.39 14.49 -5.50
C ALA A 211 -11.91 15.73 -6.28
N LYS A 212 -11.06 15.57 -7.30
CA LYS A 212 -10.55 16.69 -8.14
C LYS A 212 -11.51 17.13 -9.26
N LYS A 213 -12.35 16.22 -9.78
CA LYS A 213 -13.30 16.57 -10.90
C LYS A 213 -14.45 17.48 -10.46
N ARG A 214 -14.71 17.65 -9.15
CA ARG A 214 -15.81 18.50 -8.63
C ARG A 214 -15.41 19.95 -8.31
N LYS A 215 -14.16 20.37 -8.55
CA LYS A 215 -13.66 21.71 -8.21
C LYS A 215 -13.44 22.65 -9.39
N HIS A 216 -13.97 22.35 -10.58
CA HIS A 216 -14.07 23.32 -11.67
C HIS A 216 -15.54 23.46 -12.07
N PRO A 217 -16.20 24.59 -11.71
CA PRO A 217 -17.41 25.04 -12.37
C PRO A 217 -17.09 25.61 -13.75
#